data_f37966ae036eb6a1f57c990e4ebbaf7d
#
_entry.id   f37966ae036eb6a1f57c990e4ebbaf7d
#
_cell.length_a   1.000
_cell.length_b   1.000
_cell.length_c   1.000
_cell.angle_alpha   90.00
_cell.angle_beta   90.00
_cell.angle_gamma   90.00
#
_symmetry.space_group_name_H-M   'P 1'
#
loop_
_entity.id
_entity.type
_entity.pdbx_description
1 polymer ?
#
loop_
_entity_poly.entity_id
_entity_poly.type
_entity_poly.pdbx_seq_one_letter_code
_entity_poly.pdbx_strand_id
1 'polypeptide(L)'
;GHADHIGANGKLKELTNAKICIHQFDNDKLTNPELNFSIFFDYYVISPPADKFLEDNEIITIGSEQLKVLHTPGHSPGSICLLGDGFLITGDTLFFEGVGRTDLPGSNEDKLRKSIKEKLFILPDRTKVFPGHGGVTTIGHEKKYNPLIIV
;
A
#
# COMPACT_ATOMS: atom_id res chain seq x y z
N GLY A 1 -6.23 2.18 -2.51
CA GLY A 1 -7.60 2.27 -3.03
C GLY A 1 -7.68 2.39 -4.56
N HIS A 2 -6.56 2.23 -5.31
CA HIS A 2 -6.60 2.23 -6.79
C HIS A 2 -7.22 0.94 -7.31
N ALA A 3 -7.77 1.00 -8.53
CA ALA A 3 -8.62 -0.03 -9.10
C ALA A 3 -7.98 -1.43 -9.16
N ASP A 4 -6.70 -1.50 -9.48
CA ASP A 4 -5.92 -2.73 -9.56
C ASP A 4 -5.70 -3.42 -8.21
N HIS A 5 -5.85 -2.69 -7.11
CA HIS A 5 -5.77 -3.24 -5.75
C HIS A 5 -7.12 -3.61 -5.14
N ILE A 6 -8.24 -3.16 -5.69
CA ILE A 6 -9.57 -3.34 -5.10
C ILE A 6 -10.54 -4.16 -5.96
N GLY A 7 -10.15 -4.54 -7.17
CA GLY A 7 -11.05 -5.20 -8.13
C GLY A 7 -11.63 -6.52 -7.65
N ALA A 8 -10.96 -7.23 -6.75
CA ALA A 8 -11.43 -8.50 -6.20
C ALA A 8 -12.21 -8.36 -4.86
N ASN A 9 -12.25 -7.17 -4.25
CA ASN A 9 -12.80 -6.98 -2.91
C ASN A 9 -14.21 -7.52 -2.74
N GLY A 10 -15.12 -7.19 -3.65
CA GLY A 10 -16.52 -7.64 -3.59
C GLY A 10 -16.63 -9.16 -3.60
N LYS A 11 -15.92 -9.82 -4.53
CA LYS A 11 -15.95 -11.27 -4.66
C LYS A 11 -15.30 -11.99 -3.48
N LEU A 12 -14.19 -11.49 -2.99
CA LEU A 12 -13.53 -12.04 -1.80
C LEU A 12 -14.40 -11.88 -0.55
N LYS A 13 -15.02 -10.71 -0.36
CA LYS A 13 -15.95 -10.48 0.76
C LYS A 13 -17.14 -11.44 0.71
N GLU A 14 -17.74 -11.63 -0.46
CA GLU A 14 -18.85 -12.58 -0.65
C GLU A 14 -18.45 -14.02 -0.28
N LEU A 15 -17.28 -14.47 -0.72
CA LEU A 15 -16.84 -15.86 -0.54
C LEU A 15 -16.30 -16.15 0.86
N THR A 16 -15.72 -15.17 1.55
CA THR A 16 -14.97 -15.41 2.79
C THR A 16 -15.54 -14.68 4.00
N ASN A 17 -16.47 -13.74 3.78
CA ASN A 17 -16.94 -12.80 4.79
C ASN A 17 -15.81 -11.96 5.43
N ALA A 18 -14.67 -11.82 4.73
CA ALA A 18 -13.55 -11.02 5.19
C ALA A 18 -13.94 -9.52 5.24
N LYS A 19 -13.36 -8.82 6.21
CA LYS A 19 -13.53 -7.37 6.34
C LYS A 19 -12.65 -6.64 5.33
N ILE A 20 -13.21 -5.60 4.69
CA ILE A 20 -12.45 -4.66 3.88
C ILE A 20 -11.91 -3.57 4.81
N CYS A 21 -10.59 -3.45 4.85
CA CYS A 21 -9.90 -2.45 5.66
C CYS A 21 -9.11 -1.50 4.77
N ILE A 22 -9.12 -0.20 5.09
CA ILE A 22 -8.40 0.83 4.34
C ILE A 22 -8.04 1.99 5.27
N HIS A 23 -7.05 2.81 4.91
CA HIS A 23 -6.85 4.08 5.59
C HIS A 23 -7.92 5.09 5.15
N GLN A 24 -8.42 5.91 6.10
CA GLN A 24 -9.54 6.83 5.85
C GLN A 24 -9.33 7.77 4.66
N PHE A 25 -8.10 8.20 4.37
CA PHE A 25 -7.80 9.11 3.27
C PHE A 25 -7.92 8.49 1.87
N ASP A 26 -8.05 7.18 1.77
CA ASP A 26 -8.29 6.48 0.51
C ASP A 26 -9.70 5.84 0.43
N ASN A 27 -10.55 6.04 1.46
CA ASN A 27 -11.86 5.41 1.55
C ASN A 27 -12.73 5.65 0.31
N ASP A 28 -12.80 6.89 -0.16
CA ASP A 28 -13.69 7.25 -1.27
C ASP A 28 -13.30 6.60 -2.61
N LYS A 29 -12.05 6.16 -2.74
CA LYS A 29 -11.59 5.41 -3.90
C LYS A 29 -12.26 4.04 -4.04
N LEU A 30 -12.72 3.44 -2.94
CA LEU A 30 -13.39 2.14 -3.00
C LEU A 30 -14.64 2.17 -3.87
N THR A 31 -15.39 3.25 -3.82
CA THR A 31 -16.72 3.34 -4.46
C THR A 31 -16.78 4.32 -5.62
N ASN A 32 -15.71 5.07 -5.88
CA ASN A 32 -15.69 6.10 -6.92
C ASN A 32 -14.68 5.77 -8.04
N PRO A 33 -15.15 5.39 -9.24
CA PRO A 33 -14.29 5.07 -10.38
C PRO A 33 -13.37 6.20 -10.86
N GLU A 34 -13.72 7.46 -10.64
CA GLU A 34 -12.86 8.60 -10.96
C GLU A 34 -11.66 8.66 -10.01
N LEU A 35 -11.90 8.43 -8.71
CA LEU A 35 -10.86 8.50 -7.67
C LEU A 35 -9.95 7.27 -7.66
N ASN A 36 -10.46 6.10 -8.06
CA ASN A 36 -9.66 4.88 -8.16
C ASN A 36 -9.04 4.66 -9.54
N PHE A 37 -9.28 5.61 -10.46
CA PHE A 37 -8.79 5.64 -11.83
C PHE A 37 -9.31 4.53 -12.76
N SER A 38 -10.33 3.76 -12.36
CA SER A 38 -10.93 2.76 -13.26
C SER A 38 -11.72 3.37 -14.41
N ILE A 39 -12.06 4.65 -14.35
CA ILE A 39 -12.67 5.38 -15.47
C ILE A 39 -11.82 5.33 -16.76
N PHE A 40 -10.50 5.07 -16.64
CA PHE A 40 -9.60 4.93 -17.80
C PHE A 40 -9.55 3.50 -18.36
N PHE A 41 -10.29 2.55 -17.76
CA PHE A 41 -10.45 1.19 -18.26
C PHE A 41 -11.78 1.03 -18.99
N ASP A 42 -11.95 -0.06 -19.73
CA ASP A 42 -13.21 -0.39 -20.42
C ASP A 42 -14.34 -0.80 -19.44
N TYR A 43 -14.04 -0.93 -18.15
CA TYR A 43 -14.98 -1.25 -17.09
C TYR A 43 -14.67 -0.47 -15.81
N TYR A 44 -15.71 -0.14 -15.05
CA TYR A 44 -15.56 0.52 -13.76
C TYR A 44 -15.36 -0.48 -12.64
N VAL A 45 -14.41 -0.18 -11.75
CA VAL A 45 -14.20 -0.95 -10.52
C VAL A 45 -14.90 -0.25 -9.37
N ILE A 46 -15.83 -0.95 -8.74
CA ILE A 46 -16.55 -0.49 -7.54
C ILE A 46 -16.41 -1.58 -6.48
N SER A 47 -15.72 -1.28 -5.41
CA SER A 47 -15.60 -2.13 -4.23
C SER A 47 -16.77 -1.87 -3.28
N PRO A 48 -17.19 -2.84 -2.46
CA PRO A 48 -17.99 -2.52 -1.28
C PRO A 48 -17.28 -1.50 -0.39
N PRO A 49 -18.00 -0.72 0.42
CA PRO A 49 -17.41 0.21 1.36
C PRO A 49 -16.54 -0.51 2.40
N ALA A 50 -15.63 0.23 3.03
CA ALA A 50 -14.81 -0.28 4.11
C ALA A 50 -15.63 -0.69 5.33
N ASP A 51 -15.24 -1.80 5.94
CA ASP A 51 -15.77 -2.23 7.24
C ASP A 51 -15.00 -1.60 8.40
N LYS A 52 -13.74 -1.19 8.14
CA LYS A 52 -12.86 -0.62 9.17
C LYS A 52 -11.81 0.30 8.54
N PHE A 53 -11.53 1.41 9.23
CA PHE A 53 -10.37 2.23 8.94
C PHE A 53 -9.15 1.76 9.74
N LEU A 54 -7.99 1.81 9.10
CA LEU A 54 -6.70 1.47 9.71
C LEU A 54 -5.92 2.75 9.98
N GLU A 55 -5.31 2.82 11.15
CA GLU A 55 -4.50 3.95 11.58
C GLU A 55 -3.02 3.59 11.68
N ASP A 56 -2.17 4.62 11.64
CA ASP A 56 -0.72 4.43 11.80
C ASP A 56 -0.39 3.78 13.14
N ASN A 57 0.51 2.80 13.13
CA ASN A 57 0.92 1.99 14.28
C ASN A 57 -0.13 1.03 14.85
N GLU A 58 -1.30 0.94 14.25
CA GLU A 58 -2.30 -0.06 14.64
C GLU A 58 -1.76 -1.48 14.39
N ILE A 59 -2.14 -2.43 15.27
CA ILE A 59 -1.86 -3.85 15.08
C ILE A 59 -3.13 -4.54 14.61
N ILE A 60 -3.06 -5.21 13.46
CA ILE A 60 -4.12 -6.10 12.98
C ILE A 60 -3.68 -7.55 13.14
N THR A 61 -4.65 -8.43 13.45
CA THR A 61 -4.39 -9.86 13.64
C THR A 61 -5.07 -10.66 12.55
N ILE A 62 -4.32 -11.55 11.90
CA ILE A 62 -4.80 -12.47 10.86
C ILE A 62 -4.40 -13.89 11.26
N GLY A 63 -5.34 -14.67 11.81
CA GLY A 63 -5.01 -15.95 12.41
C GLY A 63 -4.09 -15.77 13.62
N SER A 64 -2.89 -16.37 13.57
CA SER A 64 -1.83 -16.22 14.59
C SER A 64 -0.89 -15.03 14.32
N GLU A 65 -0.95 -14.46 13.12
CA GLU A 65 -0.02 -13.42 12.69
C GLU A 65 -0.49 -12.04 13.12
N GLN A 66 0.47 -11.19 13.50
CA GLN A 66 0.24 -9.78 13.78
C GLN A 66 0.94 -8.92 12.73
N LEU A 67 0.23 -7.97 12.18
CA LEU A 67 0.74 -7.01 11.22
C LEU A 67 0.60 -5.60 11.78
N LYS A 68 1.70 -4.85 11.83
CA LYS A 68 1.68 -3.44 12.21
C LYS A 68 1.42 -2.58 10.96
N VAL A 69 0.44 -1.72 11.06
CA VAL A 69 0.13 -0.73 10.02
C VAL A 69 1.15 0.40 10.09
N LEU A 70 1.77 0.72 8.96
CA LEU A 70 2.61 1.90 8.76
C LEU A 70 1.92 2.79 7.73
N HIS A 71 1.44 3.97 8.13
CA HIS A 71 0.90 4.94 7.19
C HIS A 71 2.05 5.57 6.39
N THR A 72 2.07 5.34 5.09
CA THR A 72 3.16 5.72 4.17
C THR A 72 2.63 6.59 3.01
N PRO A 73 2.12 7.80 3.29
CA PRO A 73 1.53 8.65 2.27
C PRO A 73 2.56 9.04 1.22
N GLY A 74 2.08 9.21 -0.02
CA GLY A 74 2.88 9.69 -1.13
C GLY A 74 2.41 9.20 -2.48
N HIS A 75 2.35 7.89 -2.73
CA HIS A 75 1.67 7.33 -3.91
C HIS A 75 0.16 7.65 -3.88
N SER A 76 -0.45 7.47 -2.73
CA SER A 76 -1.77 8.04 -2.42
C SER A 76 -1.77 8.64 -1.01
N PRO A 77 -2.77 9.50 -0.66
CA PRO A 77 -2.88 10.05 0.68
C PRO A 77 -3.07 8.98 1.77
N GLY A 78 -3.73 7.88 1.44
CA GLY A 78 -4.03 6.79 2.36
C GLY A 78 -3.16 5.54 2.17
N SER A 79 -2.01 5.63 1.48
CA SER A 79 -1.10 4.50 1.33
C SER A 79 -0.63 3.98 2.69
N ILE A 80 -0.65 2.66 2.86
CA ILE A 80 -0.15 1.96 4.05
C ILE A 80 0.79 0.83 3.64
N CYS A 81 1.73 0.51 4.54
CA CYS A 81 2.48 -0.73 4.50
C CYS A 81 2.09 -1.60 5.71
N LEU A 82 2.23 -2.91 5.58
CA LEU A 82 1.94 -3.86 6.66
C LEU A 82 3.22 -4.59 7.04
N LEU A 83 3.69 -4.34 8.27
CA LEU A 83 4.92 -4.93 8.80
C LEU A 83 4.58 -6.18 9.62
N GLY A 84 5.07 -7.34 9.18
CA GLY A 84 5.05 -8.61 9.90
C GLY A 84 6.42 -8.97 10.47
N ASP A 85 6.56 -10.18 11.02
CA ASP A 85 7.84 -10.67 11.54
C ASP A 85 8.81 -11.01 10.38
N GLY A 86 9.78 -10.13 10.18
CA GLY A 86 10.80 -10.26 9.13
C GLY A 86 10.34 -9.93 7.71
N PHE A 87 9.12 -9.44 7.52
CA PHE A 87 8.62 -9.05 6.20
C PHE A 87 7.76 -7.77 6.22
N LEU A 88 7.62 -7.15 5.06
CA LEU A 88 6.87 -5.93 4.84
C LEU A 88 6.08 -6.03 3.53
N ILE A 89 4.77 -5.83 3.58
CA ILE A 89 3.93 -5.67 2.39
C ILE A 89 3.82 -4.17 2.13
N THR A 90 4.28 -3.71 0.98
CA THR A 90 4.45 -2.28 0.71
C THR A 90 3.39 -1.67 -0.21
N GLY A 91 2.52 -2.50 -0.81
CA GLY A 91 1.64 -1.97 -1.87
C GLY A 91 2.47 -1.16 -2.87
N ASP A 92 2.02 0.04 -3.20
CA ASP A 92 2.70 0.92 -4.15
C ASP A 92 3.55 2.00 -3.48
N THR A 93 4.18 1.66 -2.35
CA THR A 93 5.14 2.56 -1.69
C THR A 93 6.56 2.29 -2.16
N LEU A 94 7.05 1.05 -2.05
CA LEU A 94 8.43 0.67 -2.37
C LEU A 94 8.43 -0.60 -3.22
N PHE A 95 9.15 -0.57 -4.36
CA PHE A 95 9.32 -1.68 -5.30
C PHE A 95 10.78 -2.13 -5.38
N PHE A 96 11.03 -3.21 -6.10
CA PHE A 96 12.39 -3.60 -6.47
C PHE A 96 13.01 -2.51 -7.36
N GLU A 97 14.01 -1.81 -6.83
CA GLU A 97 14.72 -0.69 -7.48
C GLU A 97 13.77 0.40 -8.03
N GLY A 98 12.65 0.61 -7.34
CA GLY A 98 11.62 1.56 -7.75
C GLY A 98 10.72 1.99 -6.61
N VAL A 99 9.82 2.92 -6.90
CA VAL A 99 8.79 3.40 -5.99
C VAL A 99 7.47 3.60 -6.73
N GLY A 100 6.37 3.70 -6.00
CA GLY A 100 5.08 4.05 -6.58
C GLY A 100 5.13 5.39 -7.32
N ARG A 101 4.37 5.49 -8.40
CA ARG A 101 4.26 6.74 -9.17
C ARG A 101 3.66 7.86 -8.33
N THR A 102 4.06 9.08 -8.63
CA THR A 102 3.64 10.30 -7.89
C THR A 102 3.09 11.40 -8.79
N ASP A 103 2.67 11.03 -9.99
CA ASP A 103 2.07 11.91 -11.00
C ASP A 103 0.54 11.80 -11.06
N LEU A 104 -0.08 11.02 -10.16
CA LEU A 104 -1.52 10.89 -10.05
C LEU A 104 -2.13 11.98 -9.14
N PRO A 105 -3.39 12.37 -9.34
CA PRO A 105 -4.09 13.27 -8.43
C PRO A 105 -4.04 12.79 -6.97
N GLY A 106 -3.61 13.67 -6.07
CA GLY A 106 -3.47 13.37 -4.64
C GLY A 106 -2.13 12.74 -4.24
N SER A 107 -1.27 12.36 -5.19
CA SER A 107 0.06 11.88 -4.90
C SER A 107 1.04 13.01 -4.58
N ASN A 108 2.16 12.68 -3.93
CA ASN A 108 3.20 13.63 -3.55
C ASN A 108 4.56 12.92 -3.38
N GLU A 109 5.53 13.30 -4.20
CA GLU A 109 6.86 12.66 -4.22
C GLU A 109 7.64 12.87 -2.92
N ASP A 110 7.62 14.09 -2.36
CA ASP A 110 8.36 14.39 -1.13
C ASP A 110 7.81 13.58 0.05
N LYS A 111 6.48 13.44 0.14
CA LYS A 111 5.86 12.58 1.14
C LYS A 111 6.23 11.11 0.95
N LEU A 112 6.27 10.61 -0.28
CA LEU A 112 6.65 9.24 -0.58
C LEU A 112 8.10 8.98 -0.16
N ARG A 113 9.04 9.84 -0.56
CA ARG A 113 10.45 9.76 -0.17
C ARG A 113 10.62 9.81 1.35
N LYS A 114 9.90 10.72 2.02
CA LYS A 114 9.90 10.82 3.47
C LYS A 114 9.36 9.54 4.13
N SER A 115 8.23 9.02 3.67
CA SER A 115 7.65 7.77 4.17
C SER A 115 8.65 6.61 4.07
N ILE A 116 9.32 6.46 2.93
CA ILE A 116 10.31 5.40 2.73
C ILE A 116 11.51 5.59 3.66
N LYS A 117 12.11 6.79 3.70
CA LYS A 117 13.31 7.05 4.51
C LYS A 117 13.05 6.90 6.01
N GLU A 118 11.95 7.48 6.51
CA GLU A 118 11.68 7.57 7.95
C GLU A 118 10.97 6.33 8.54
N LYS A 119 10.20 5.59 7.73
CA LYS A 119 9.44 4.44 8.23
C LYS A 119 9.93 3.09 7.72
N LEU A 120 10.41 3.01 6.48
CA LEU A 120 10.83 1.73 5.92
C LEU A 120 12.33 1.50 6.05
N PHE A 121 13.17 2.50 5.77
CA PHE A 121 14.62 2.35 5.81
C PHE A 121 15.20 2.29 7.23
N ILE A 122 14.40 2.51 8.26
CA ILE A 122 14.79 2.25 9.65
C ILE A 122 14.66 0.77 10.05
N LEU A 123 13.95 -0.04 9.22
CA LEU A 123 13.78 -1.46 9.46
C LEU A 123 15.07 -2.23 9.20
N PRO A 124 15.23 -3.45 9.78
CA PRO A 124 16.38 -4.29 9.56
C PRO A 124 16.60 -4.61 8.06
N ASP A 125 17.85 -4.58 7.60
CA ASP A 125 18.21 -4.79 6.19
C ASP A 125 17.72 -6.14 5.64
N ARG A 126 17.60 -7.17 6.49
CA ARG A 126 17.09 -8.50 6.13
C ARG A 126 15.57 -8.57 5.92
N THR A 127 14.83 -7.51 6.26
CA THR A 127 13.36 -7.47 6.09
C THR A 127 13.02 -7.66 4.63
N LYS A 128 12.26 -8.71 4.32
CA LYS A 128 11.75 -8.98 2.96
C LYS A 128 10.66 -7.99 2.61
N VAL A 129 10.66 -7.49 1.39
CA VAL A 129 9.68 -6.55 0.87
C VAL A 129 8.85 -7.23 -0.20
N PHE A 130 7.53 -7.26 0.01
CA PHE A 130 6.53 -7.76 -0.93
C PHE A 130 5.74 -6.56 -1.50
N PRO A 131 6.09 -6.09 -2.69
CA PRO A 131 5.44 -4.91 -3.30
C PRO A 131 4.12 -5.26 -3.97
N GLY A 132 3.32 -4.23 -4.29
CA GLY A 132 2.12 -4.37 -5.12
C GLY A 132 2.43 -4.79 -6.55
N HIS A 133 3.57 -4.34 -7.09
CA HIS A 133 4.04 -4.65 -8.44
C HIS A 133 5.52 -5.04 -8.43
N GLY A 134 5.90 -5.91 -9.39
CA GLY A 134 7.29 -6.35 -9.56
C GLY A 134 7.70 -7.48 -8.61
N GLY A 135 9.00 -7.66 -8.47
CA GLY A 135 9.59 -8.75 -7.71
C GLY A 135 9.81 -8.42 -6.24
N VAL A 136 9.99 -9.49 -5.45
CA VAL A 136 10.37 -9.39 -4.02
C VAL A 136 11.77 -8.80 -3.89
N THR A 137 11.99 -7.97 -2.88
CA THR A 137 13.29 -7.38 -2.54
C THR A 137 13.54 -7.40 -1.03
N THR A 138 14.52 -6.64 -0.56
CA THR A 138 14.80 -6.44 0.87
C THR A 138 15.06 -4.98 1.17
N ILE A 139 14.84 -4.57 2.41
CA ILE A 139 15.15 -3.20 2.86
C ILE A 139 16.62 -2.86 2.60
N GLY A 140 17.54 -3.78 2.87
CA GLY A 140 18.98 -3.55 2.65
C GLY A 140 19.35 -3.39 1.17
N HIS A 141 18.68 -4.12 0.27
CA HIS A 141 18.87 -3.94 -1.18
C HIS A 141 18.43 -2.53 -1.61
N GLU A 142 17.22 -2.13 -1.20
CA GLU A 142 16.64 -0.85 -1.61
C GLU A 142 17.40 0.35 -1.02
N LYS A 143 17.91 0.26 0.20
CA LYS A 143 18.80 1.28 0.77
C LYS A 143 20.05 1.50 -0.08
N LYS A 144 20.55 0.46 -0.72
CA LYS A 144 21.84 0.49 -1.43
C LYS A 144 21.69 0.77 -2.92
N TYR A 145 20.62 0.29 -3.54
CA TYR A 145 20.53 0.24 -5.00
C TYR A 145 19.30 0.94 -5.60
N ASN A 146 18.33 1.39 -4.77
CA ASN A 146 17.15 2.04 -5.31
C ASN A 146 17.49 3.43 -5.89
N PRO A 147 17.47 3.61 -7.21
CA PRO A 147 17.96 4.84 -7.85
C PRO A 147 17.08 6.06 -7.58
N LEU A 148 15.84 5.84 -7.12
CA LEU A 148 14.88 6.91 -6.87
C LEU A 148 14.95 7.45 -5.43
N ILE A 149 15.67 6.78 -4.54
CA ILE A 149 15.75 7.15 -3.11
C ILE A 149 17.17 7.54 -2.67
N ILE A 150 18.19 7.02 -3.34
CA ILE A 150 19.61 7.20 -2.95
C ILE A 150 20.15 8.59 -3.34
N VAL A 151 19.41 9.41 -4.09
CA VAL A 151 19.84 10.75 -4.53
C VAL A 151 19.83 11.75 -3.38
#